data_508d20c64aa0794202bdd252920cefe3
#
_entry.id   508d20c64aa0794202bdd252920cefe3
#
_cell.length_a   1.000
_cell.length_b   1.000
_cell.length_c   1.000
_cell.angle_alpha   90.00
_cell.angle_beta   90.00
_cell.angle_gamma   90.00
#
_symmetry.space_group_name_H-M   'P 1'
#
loop_
_entity.id
_entity.type
_entity.pdbx_description
1 polymer ?
#
loop_
_entity_poly.entity_id
_entity_poly.type
_entity_poly.pdbx_seq_one_letter_code
_entity_poly.pdbx_strand_id
1 'polypeptide(L)'
;MKITSFYPMIVTRDSEDIVKLFGEMGFGVRHDFSGTTETDYRIIIMEDGDGHRVDIAEAETESDRVIIRLNVDDFEEAYVLLKRNGYENTRGDRRVRSGSAVEATMVSPSGHVISLIQHMRKPADRRK
;
A
#
# COMPACT_ATOMS: atom_id res chain seq x y z
N MET A 1 10.20 7.79 -13.72
CA MET A 1 10.05 7.55 -12.28
C MET A 1 10.67 6.21 -11.93
N LYS A 2 10.99 6.03 -10.68
CA LYS A 2 11.64 4.83 -10.20
C LYS A 2 10.75 4.15 -9.15
N ILE A 3 10.65 2.82 -9.24
CA ILE A 3 9.93 2.04 -8.24
C ILE A 3 10.86 1.87 -7.04
N THR A 4 10.40 2.31 -5.86
CA THR A 4 11.21 2.23 -4.65
C THR A 4 10.86 1.01 -3.80
N SER A 5 9.65 0.49 -3.93
CA SER A 5 9.30 -0.83 -3.37
C SER A 5 8.05 -1.36 -4.05
N PHE A 6 7.91 -2.69 -3.98
CA PHE A 6 6.88 -3.40 -4.74
C PHE A 6 6.58 -4.68 -3.98
N TYR A 7 5.35 -4.82 -3.46
CA TYR A 7 5.01 -5.99 -2.66
C TYR A 7 3.50 -6.17 -2.63
N PRO A 8 3.03 -7.37 -2.25
CA PRO A 8 1.59 -7.62 -2.14
C PRO A 8 1.00 -6.99 -0.88
N MET A 9 -0.26 -6.61 -0.97
CA MET A 9 -1.04 -6.22 0.19
C MET A 9 -2.31 -7.04 0.21
N ILE A 10 -2.57 -7.69 1.33
CA ILE A 10 -3.78 -8.49 1.50
C ILE A 10 -4.78 -7.64 2.25
N VAL A 11 -5.97 -7.47 1.65
CA VAL A 11 -7.06 -6.72 2.27
C VAL A 11 -8.02 -7.73 2.87
N THR A 12 -8.27 -7.63 4.17
CA THR A 12 -9.07 -8.61 4.89
C THR A 12 -9.87 -7.90 5.98
N ARG A 13 -10.98 -8.51 6.40
CA ARG A 13 -11.76 -7.95 7.51
C ARG A 13 -11.15 -8.29 8.86
N ASP A 14 -10.41 -9.39 8.94
CA ASP A 14 -9.83 -9.84 10.20
C ASP A 14 -8.41 -10.30 9.92
N SER A 15 -7.45 -9.51 10.36
CA SER A 15 -6.05 -9.77 10.05
C SER A 15 -5.42 -10.86 10.88
N GLU A 16 -6.08 -11.30 11.95
CA GLU A 16 -5.43 -12.19 12.94
C GLU A 16 -4.95 -13.50 12.33
N ASP A 17 -5.81 -14.16 11.55
CA ASP A 17 -5.43 -15.45 10.96
C ASP A 17 -4.32 -15.31 9.95
N ILE A 18 -4.32 -14.21 9.19
CA ILE A 18 -3.30 -13.99 8.17
C ILE A 18 -1.96 -13.66 8.81
N VAL A 19 -1.97 -12.84 9.86
CA VAL A 19 -0.75 -12.53 10.60
C VAL A 19 -0.17 -13.82 11.20
N LYS A 20 -1.04 -14.67 11.74
CA LYS A 20 -0.58 -15.94 12.31
C LYS A 20 0.05 -16.83 11.24
N LEU A 21 -0.59 -16.92 10.07
CA LEU A 21 -0.08 -17.75 8.98
C LEU A 21 1.31 -17.28 8.54
N PHE A 22 1.45 -16.00 8.28
CA PHE A 22 2.75 -15.49 7.84
C PHE A 22 3.79 -15.58 8.94
N GLY A 23 3.37 -15.44 10.19
CA GLY A 23 4.29 -15.66 11.31
C GLY A 23 4.84 -17.08 11.32
N GLU A 24 3.98 -18.06 11.03
CA GLU A 24 4.42 -19.46 10.96
C GLU A 24 5.36 -19.71 9.80
N MET A 25 5.28 -18.88 8.76
CA MET A 25 6.20 -18.98 7.63
C MET A 25 7.52 -18.23 7.82
N GLY A 26 7.68 -17.57 8.97
CA GLY A 26 8.93 -16.88 9.27
C GLY A 26 8.88 -15.38 9.16
N PHE A 27 7.71 -14.80 8.92
CA PHE A 27 7.56 -13.35 8.87
C PHE A 27 7.35 -12.79 10.28
N GLY A 28 7.91 -11.61 10.53
CA GLY A 28 7.68 -10.90 11.77
C GLY A 28 7.00 -9.58 11.50
N VAL A 29 6.25 -9.08 12.48
CA VAL A 29 5.60 -7.78 12.38
C VAL A 29 6.66 -6.70 12.54
N ARG A 30 6.80 -5.84 11.52
CA ARG A 30 7.71 -4.70 11.57
C ARG A 30 7.01 -3.46 12.07
N HIS A 31 5.79 -3.21 11.59
CA HIS A 31 5.00 -2.06 12.00
C HIS A 31 3.54 -2.46 12.02
N ASP A 32 2.81 -1.82 12.92
CA ASP A 32 1.37 -2.02 13.05
C ASP A 32 0.75 -0.64 13.19
N PHE A 33 0.16 -0.16 12.09
CA PHE A 33 -0.46 1.17 12.06
C PHE A 33 -1.96 1.04 12.24
N SER A 34 -2.51 1.80 13.16
CA SER A 34 -3.94 1.75 13.45
C SER A 34 -4.44 3.19 13.56
N GLY A 35 -5.37 3.56 12.66
CA GLY A 35 -5.99 4.87 12.73
C GLY A 35 -5.07 6.03 12.42
N THR A 36 -3.98 5.80 11.69
CA THR A 36 -3.00 6.84 11.40
C THR A 36 -3.14 7.40 9.99
N THR A 37 -4.07 6.87 9.20
CA THR A 37 -4.27 7.32 7.83
C THR A 37 -5.60 8.06 7.73
N GLU A 38 -5.79 8.75 6.61
CA GLU A 38 -7.04 9.45 6.35
C GLU A 38 -8.21 8.48 6.31
N THR A 39 -7.98 7.25 5.89
CA THR A 39 -9.02 6.23 5.76
C THR A 39 -9.30 5.51 7.08
N ASP A 40 -8.44 5.71 8.08
CA ASP A 40 -8.64 5.16 9.42
C ASP A 40 -8.76 3.64 9.45
N TYR A 41 -8.00 2.95 8.63
CA TYR A 41 -7.92 1.51 8.70
C TYR A 41 -6.52 1.08 9.11
N ARG A 42 -6.42 -0.18 9.55
CA ARG A 42 -5.19 -0.70 10.13
C ARG A 42 -4.33 -1.34 9.05
N ILE A 43 -3.04 -1.06 9.07
CA ILE A 43 -2.09 -1.72 8.17
C ILE A 43 -0.99 -2.34 9.01
N ILE A 44 -0.74 -3.62 8.78
CA ILE A 44 0.31 -4.36 9.45
C ILE A 44 1.36 -4.72 8.40
N ILE A 45 2.60 -4.33 8.64
CA ILE A 45 3.71 -4.62 7.74
C ILE A 45 4.48 -5.80 8.30
N MET A 46 4.65 -6.86 7.50
CA MET A 46 5.38 -8.04 7.91
C MET A 46 6.53 -8.31 6.94
N GLU A 47 7.65 -8.75 7.47
CA GLU A 47 8.84 -9.07 6.70
C GLU A 47 9.51 -10.31 7.26
N ASP A 48 10.16 -11.08 6.39
CA ASP A 48 10.97 -12.21 6.82
C ASP A 48 12.44 -11.80 6.84
N GLY A 49 13.32 -12.77 7.13
CA GLY A 49 14.75 -12.48 7.23
C GLY A 49 15.45 -12.29 5.90
N ASP A 50 14.77 -12.59 4.79
CA ASP A 50 15.35 -12.51 3.46
C ASP A 50 14.83 -11.31 2.68
N GLY A 51 14.10 -10.42 3.32
CA GLY A 51 13.64 -9.19 2.68
C GLY A 51 12.31 -9.31 1.98
N HIS A 52 11.61 -10.42 2.10
CA HIS A 52 10.25 -10.50 1.56
C HIS A 52 9.30 -9.73 2.46
N ARG A 53 8.34 -9.07 1.84
CA ARG A 53 7.40 -8.22 2.58
C ARG A 53 5.99 -8.46 2.11
N VAL A 54 5.06 -8.43 3.06
CA VAL A 54 3.63 -8.41 2.78
C VAL A 54 2.98 -7.39 3.72
N ASP A 55 2.07 -6.60 3.19
CA ASP A 55 1.26 -5.71 4.01
C ASP A 55 -0.12 -6.34 4.17
N ILE A 56 -0.70 -6.19 5.36
CA ILE A 56 -2.04 -6.69 5.64
C ILE A 56 -2.88 -5.49 6.04
N ALA A 57 -3.90 -5.19 5.23
CA ALA A 57 -4.78 -4.05 5.46
C ALA A 57 -6.12 -4.57 5.98
N GLU A 58 -6.46 -4.18 7.21
CA GLU A 58 -7.74 -4.57 7.80
C GLU A 58 -8.79 -3.54 7.43
N ALA A 59 -9.80 -3.97 6.67
CA ALA A 59 -10.82 -3.09 6.15
C ALA A 59 -12.07 -3.89 5.87
N GLU A 60 -13.20 -3.19 5.73
CA GLU A 60 -14.44 -3.84 5.35
C GLU A 60 -14.33 -4.36 3.92
N THR A 61 -14.59 -5.65 3.74
CA THR A 61 -14.56 -6.27 2.44
C THR A 61 -15.40 -7.54 2.51
N GLU A 62 -16.02 -7.91 1.40
CA GLU A 62 -16.82 -9.13 1.37
C GLU A 62 -15.97 -10.38 1.34
N SER A 63 -14.78 -10.28 0.78
CA SER A 63 -13.84 -11.38 0.74
C SER A 63 -12.44 -10.81 0.73
N ASP A 64 -11.48 -11.63 1.12
CA ASP A 64 -10.08 -11.21 1.10
C ASP A 64 -9.66 -10.93 -0.33
N ARG A 65 -8.82 -9.91 -0.50
CA ARG A 65 -8.28 -9.53 -1.80
C ARG A 65 -6.78 -9.31 -1.69
N VAL A 66 -6.09 -9.57 -2.79
CA VAL A 66 -4.66 -9.28 -2.87
C VAL A 66 -4.48 -8.17 -3.90
N ILE A 67 -3.84 -7.09 -3.49
CA ILE A 67 -3.54 -5.98 -4.38
C ILE A 67 -2.04 -5.75 -4.38
N ILE A 68 -1.56 -4.99 -5.35
CA ILE A 68 -0.15 -4.67 -5.46
C ILE A 68 0.08 -3.32 -4.82
N ARG A 69 1.03 -3.26 -3.88
CA ARG A 69 1.47 -2.02 -3.27
C ARG A 69 2.69 -1.54 -4.04
N LEU A 70 2.62 -0.34 -4.61
CA LEU A 70 3.64 0.19 -5.49
C LEU A 70 4.10 1.54 -4.97
N ASN A 71 5.34 1.60 -4.46
CA ASN A 71 5.95 2.84 -4.03
C ASN A 71 6.84 3.36 -5.14
N VAL A 72 6.70 4.66 -5.44
CA VAL A 72 7.45 5.30 -6.52
C VAL A 72 8.06 6.60 -6.01
N ASP A 73 9.02 7.13 -6.75
CA ASP A 73 9.64 8.40 -6.41
C ASP A 73 9.03 9.59 -7.17
N ASP A 74 8.07 9.34 -8.06
CA ASP A 74 7.35 10.41 -8.77
C ASP A 74 5.90 9.95 -8.95
N PHE A 75 5.08 10.34 -8.00
CA PHE A 75 3.68 9.92 -7.96
C PHE A 75 2.91 10.36 -9.19
N GLU A 76 3.08 11.62 -9.60
CA GLU A 76 2.29 12.14 -10.72
C GLU A 76 2.64 11.48 -12.03
N GLU A 77 3.91 11.18 -12.24
CA GLU A 77 4.31 10.47 -13.46
C GLU A 77 3.68 9.07 -13.49
N ALA A 78 3.72 8.36 -12.37
CA ALA A 78 3.12 7.03 -12.29
C ALA A 78 1.60 7.10 -12.44
N TYR A 79 0.98 8.12 -11.84
CA TYR A 79 -0.46 8.30 -11.92
C TYR A 79 -0.91 8.50 -13.35
N VAL A 80 -0.22 9.37 -14.09
CA VAL A 80 -0.52 9.62 -15.49
C VAL A 80 -0.33 8.35 -16.32
N LEU A 81 0.74 7.60 -16.05
CA LEU A 81 0.99 6.35 -16.76
C LEU A 81 -0.15 5.36 -16.55
N LEU A 82 -0.60 5.21 -15.31
CA LEU A 82 -1.70 4.29 -15.02
C LEU A 82 -3.00 4.76 -15.69
N LYS A 83 -3.28 6.07 -15.64
CA LYS A 83 -4.47 6.59 -16.30
C LYS A 83 -4.45 6.31 -17.80
N ARG A 84 -3.28 6.47 -18.44
CA ARG A 84 -3.15 6.18 -19.87
C ARG A 84 -3.40 4.73 -20.18
N ASN A 85 -3.21 3.85 -19.22
CA ASN A 85 -3.44 2.41 -19.41
C ASN A 85 -4.81 1.99 -18.92
N GLY A 86 -5.72 2.95 -18.70
CA GLY A 86 -7.10 2.64 -18.40
C GLY A 86 -7.40 2.51 -16.92
N TYR A 87 -6.43 2.71 -16.04
CA TYR A 87 -6.70 2.64 -14.60
C TYR A 87 -7.43 3.89 -14.15
N GLU A 88 -8.34 3.71 -13.22
CA GLU A 88 -9.08 4.81 -12.64
C GLU A 88 -8.83 4.87 -11.14
N ASN A 89 -8.72 6.09 -10.63
CA ASN A 89 -8.60 6.32 -9.20
C ASN A 89 -9.98 6.09 -8.57
N THR A 90 -10.06 5.29 -7.52
CA THR A 90 -11.33 4.96 -6.87
C THR A 90 -12.01 6.17 -6.24
N ARG A 91 -11.31 7.27 -6.08
CA ARG A 91 -11.83 8.50 -5.48
C ARG A 91 -11.87 9.65 -6.47
N GLY A 92 -12.14 9.35 -7.74
CA GLY A 92 -12.09 10.35 -8.82
C GLY A 92 -10.66 10.77 -9.04
N ASP A 93 -10.36 12.07 -8.92
CA ASP A 93 -8.98 12.53 -9.04
C ASP A 93 -8.39 12.96 -7.71
N ARG A 94 -9.05 12.61 -6.61
CA ARG A 94 -8.58 13.01 -5.29
C ARG A 94 -7.43 12.11 -4.85
N ARG A 95 -6.32 12.74 -4.47
CA ARG A 95 -5.20 12.03 -3.87
C ARG A 95 -5.39 12.02 -2.36
N VAL A 96 -5.10 10.88 -1.74
CA VAL A 96 -5.19 10.75 -0.29
C VAL A 96 -3.84 11.12 0.30
N ARG A 97 -3.83 11.98 1.31
CA ARG A 97 -2.60 12.36 1.98
C ARG A 97 -2.61 11.79 3.39
N SER A 98 -1.48 11.21 3.79
CA SER A 98 -1.35 10.55 5.07
C SER A 98 0.06 10.80 5.57
N GLY A 99 0.21 11.71 6.55
CA GLY A 99 1.53 12.11 7.00
C GLY A 99 2.32 12.71 5.85
N SER A 100 3.46 12.13 5.54
CA SER A 100 4.31 12.59 4.44
C SER A 100 4.05 11.82 3.14
N ALA A 101 2.99 11.03 3.08
CA ALA A 101 2.70 10.21 1.91
C ALA A 101 1.56 10.79 1.09
N VAL A 102 1.58 10.52 -0.21
CA VAL A 102 0.44 10.76 -1.10
C VAL A 102 0.13 9.43 -1.77
N GLU A 103 -1.15 9.09 -1.88
CA GLU A 103 -1.52 7.78 -2.40
C GLU A 103 -2.85 7.82 -3.14
N ALA A 104 -3.04 6.81 -4.00
CA ALA A 104 -4.28 6.60 -4.72
C ALA A 104 -4.45 5.11 -4.95
N THR A 105 -5.69 4.64 -4.88
CA THR A 105 -6.02 3.25 -5.22
C THR A 105 -6.51 3.26 -6.66
N MET A 106 -5.79 2.56 -7.53
CA MET A 106 -6.01 2.57 -8.97
C MET A 106 -6.53 1.22 -9.42
N VAL A 107 -7.60 1.23 -10.22
CA VAL A 107 -8.26 0.00 -10.65
C VAL A 107 -8.26 -0.05 -12.17
N SER A 108 -7.79 -1.17 -12.72
CA SER A 108 -7.76 -1.39 -14.16
C SER A 108 -9.15 -1.70 -14.69
N PRO A 109 -9.36 -1.63 -16.01
CA PRO A 109 -10.66 -1.99 -16.58
C PRO A 109 -11.15 -3.39 -16.22
N SER A 110 -10.21 -4.33 -15.99
CA SER A 110 -10.57 -5.70 -15.64
C SER A 110 -10.60 -5.96 -14.13
N GLY A 111 -10.36 -4.93 -13.31
CA GLY A 111 -10.50 -5.06 -11.86
C GLY A 111 -9.21 -5.26 -11.09
N HIS A 112 -8.06 -5.24 -11.76
CA HIS A 112 -6.76 -5.34 -11.09
C HIS A 112 -6.50 -4.05 -10.30
N VAL A 113 -6.04 -4.17 -9.06
CA VAL A 113 -5.89 -3.02 -8.17
C VAL A 113 -4.42 -2.79 -7.83
N ILE A 114 -4.00 -1.53 -7.97
CA ILE A 114 -2.68 -1.09 -7.54
C ILE A 114 -2.87 0.03 -6.51
N SER A 115 -2.24 -0.13 -5.35
CA SER A 115 -2.16 0.94 -4.36
C SER A 115 -0.89 1.72 -4.63
N LEU A 116 -1.04 2.89 -5.26
CA LEU A 116 0.09 3.72 -5.66
C LEU A 116 0.39 4.72 -4.55
N ILE A 117 1.67 4.81 -4.17
CA ILE A 117 2.05 5.68 -3.06
C ILE A 117 3.43 6.26 -3.29
N GLN A 118 3.63 7.48 -2.83
CA GLN A 118 4.94 8.10 -2.75
C GLN A 118 5.09 8.71 -1.36
N HIS A 119 6.19 8.37 -0.69
CA HIS A 119 6.53 9.00 0.58
C HIS A 119 7.35 10.25 0.31
N MET A 120 6.78 11.42 0.68
CA MET A 120 7.41 12.70 0.41
C MET A 120 8.44 12.96 1.50
N ARG A 121 9.71 13.06 1.10
CA ARG A 121 10.77 13.31 2.06
C ARG A 121 10.74 14.77 2.48
N LYS A 122 10.79 15.01 3.78
CA LYS A 122 10.87 16.36 4.29
C LYS A 122 12.29 16.88 4.12
N PRO A 123 12.46 18.19 3.91
CA PRO A 123 13.81 18.74 3.72
C PRO A 123 14.76 18.41 4.87
N ALA A 124 14.26 18.41 6.11
CA ALA A 124 15.10 18.12 7.28
C ALA A 124 15.67 16.71 7.24
N ASP A 125 15.00 15.79 6.57
CA ASP A 125 15.43 14.40 6.53
C ASP A 125 16.65 14.18 5.66
N ARG A 126 16.99 15.15 4.84
CA ARG A 126 18.07 14.99 3.88
C ARG A 126 19.43 15.33 4.43
N ARG A 127 19.47 15.81 5.64
CA ARG A 127 20.73 16.19 6.26
C ARG A 127 21.56 15.00 6.72
N LYS A 128 21.00 13.84 6.74
CA LYS A 128 21.66 12.65 7.25
C LYS A 128 22.83 12.22 6.38
#